data_7ebe3dc95d930a80a002ee76aeb89e98
#
_entry.id   7ebe3dc95d930a80a002ee76aeb89e98
#
_cell.length_a   1.000
_cell.length_b   1.000
_cell.length_c   1.000
_cell.angle_alpha   90.00
_cell.angle_beta   90.00
_cell.angle_gamma   90.00
#
_symmetry.space_group_name_H-M   'P 1'
#
loop_
_entity.id
_entity.type
_entity.pdbx_description
1 polymer ?
#
loop_
_entity_poly.entity_id
_entity_poly.type
_entity_poly.pdbx_seq_one_letter_code
_entity_poly.pdbx_strand_id
1 'polypeptide(L)'
;SFLLGPWIIGRLRALKVGQQVRDDGPQTHLTKQGTPTMGGLLIIAAITVSVLLWSDLTNKYVWVVRFATLAFGGIGLWDDYLKVVKRHSTGLRAREKFGLQIAASLVIGVFLFFFSGDATAAHLTVPFMKRFIIDLGWFYIPCAAVVIVGSSNAVNLTDGLDGLAAGLVVIAATANAIIVYLGGNRIISEYLNIQYIPGSGELTVFCGALLGASLGFLWYNSHPAEVFMGDVGSLSLGGALGTLAVVTKHELILVVTGGIFVAEAISVMLQVASYKMTGKRIFKMAPIHHH
;
A
#
# COMPACT_ATOMS: atom_id res chain seq x y z
N SER A 1 16.33 -5.28 -2.22
CA SER A 1 15.72 -5.60 -3.54
C SER A 1 16.74 -5.75 -4.65
N PHE A 2 17.60 -4.76 -4.88
CA PHE A 2 18.53 -4.74 -6.03
C PHE A 2 19.40 -6.00 -6.14
N LEU A 3 20.05 -6.42 -5.06
CA LEU A 3 20.94 -7.60 -5.04
C LEU A 3 20.19 -8.93 -5.17
N LEU A 4 18.99 -9.02 -4.62
CA LEU A 4 18.19 -10.26 -4.66
C LEU A 4 17.33 -10.37 -5.93
N GLY A 5 17.18 -9.27 -6.67
CA GLY A 5 16.34 -9.17 -7.86
C GLY A 5 16.62 -10.27 -8.89
N PRO A 6 17.87 -10.41 -9.41
CA PRO A 6 18.17 -11.39 -10.45
C PRO A 6 17.84 -12.83 -10.01
N TRP A 7 18.12 -13.17 -8.76
CA TRP A 7 17.83 -14.51 -8.22
C TRP A 7 16.32 -14.78 -8.13
N ILE A 8 15.54 -13.83 -7.55
CA ILE A 8 14.08 -13.98 -7.41
C ILE A 8 13.41 -14.00 -8.79
N ILE A 9 13.78 -13.07 -9.68
CA ILE A 9 13.23 -13.00 -11.05
C ILE A 9 13.53 -14.29 -11.80
N GLY A 10 14.76 -14.82 -11.69
CA GLY A 10 15.14 -16.10 -12.29
C GLY A 10 14.27 -17.27 -11.77
N ARG A 11 13.98 -17.31 -10.47
CA ARG A 11 13.07 -18.30 -9.87
C ARG A 11 11.64 -18.17 -10.36
N LEU A 12 11.11 -16.94 -10.42
CA LEU A 12 9.75 -16.68 -10.92
C LEU A 12 9.61 -17.08 -12.38
N ARG A 13 10.61 -16.81 -13.22
CA ARG A 13 10.66 -17.28 -14.61
C ARG A 13 10.68 -18.80 -14.71
N ALA A 14 11.49 -19.48 -13.91
CA ALA A 14 11.58 -20.94 -13.88
C ALA A 14 10.25 -21.61 -13.48
N LEU A 15 9.50 -21.00 -12.57
CA LEU A 15 8.19 -21.45 -12.14
C LEU A 15 7.07 -21.12 -13.15
N LYS A 16 7.40 -20.50 -14.29
CA LYS A 16 6.43 -20.04 -15.32
C LYS A 16 5.29 -19.19 -14.73
N VAL A 17 5.62 -18.37 -13.74
CA VAL A 17 4.68 -17.44 -13.06
C VAL A 17 4.53 -16.21 -13.97
N GLY A 18 3.99 -16.39 -15.16
CA GLY A 18 3.78 -15.30 -16.14
C GLY A 18 2.34 -14.81 -16.12
N GLN A 19 2.16 -13.51 -16.31
CA GLN A 19 0.83 -12.91 -16.40
C GLN A 19 0.13 -13.35 -17.70
N GLN A 20 -1.11 -13.83 -17.58
CA GLN A 20 -1.99 -13.97 -18.73
C GLN A 20 -2.59 -12.61 -19.04
N VAL A 21 -2.22 -12.05 -20.17
CA VAL A 21 -2.79 -10.78 -20.65
C VAL A 21 -4.21 -11.04 -21.12
N ARG A 22 -5.19 -10.22 -20.69
CA ARG A 22 -6.56 -10.28 -21.17
C ARG A 22 -6.62 -9.79 -22.60
N ASP A 23 -7.36 -10.50 -23.45
CA ASP A 23 -7.54 -10.16 -24.87
C ASP A 23 -8.29 -8.82 -25.08
N ASP A 24 -8.99 -8.34 -24.04
CA ASP A 24 -9.78 -7.09 -24.09
C ASP A 24 -8.96 -5.83 -23.77
N GLY A 25 -7.64 -5.94 -23.55
CA GLY A 25 -6.74 -4.84 -23.19
C GLY A 25 -6.11 -4.13 -24.41
N PRO A 26 -5.40 -3.00 -24.20
CA PRO A 26 -4.65 -2.32 -25.25
C PRO A 26 -3.64 -3.28 -25.92
N GLN A 27 -3.51 -3.19 -27.26
CA GLN A 27 -2.61 -4.08 -28.03
C GLN A 27 -1.13 -4.02 -27.57
N THR A 28 -0.71 -2.91 -26.98
CA THR A 28 0.63 -2.74 -26.40
C THR A 28 0.90 -3.70 -25.23
N HIS A 29 -0.13 -4.25 -24.61
CA HIS A 29 0.02 -5.24 -23.52
C HIS A 29 0.34 -6.64 -24.02
N LEU A 30 0.11 -6.95 -25.29
CA LEU A 30 0.42 -8.27 -25.86
C LEU A 30 1.93 -8.53 -25.92
N THR A 31 2.77 -7.50 -26.02
CA THR A 31 4.23 -7.63 -25.98
C THR A 31 4.77 -8.02 -24.60
N LYS A 32 3.96 -7.89 -23.55
CA LYS A 32 4.29 -8.19 -22.15
C LYS A 32 3.97 -9.64 -21.75
N GLN A 33 3.47 -10.44 -22.69
CA GLN A 33 3.13 -11.84 -22.45
C GLN A 33 4.39 -12.63 -22.08
N GLY A 34 4.37 -13.27 -20.90
CA GLY A 34 5.51 -14.04 -20.38
C GLY A 34 6.39 -13.32 -19.37
N THR A 35 6.20 -12.01 -19.13
CA THR A 35 6.87 -11.31 -18.04
C THR A 35 6.39 -11.89 -16.70
N PRO A 36 7.31 -12.30 -15.78
CA PRO A 36 6.94 -12.86 -14.49
C PRO A 36 6.19 -11.83 -13.64
N THR A 37 5.20 -12.29 -12.90
CA THR A 37 4.47 -11.52 -11.87
C THR A 37 4.89 -11.96 -10.48
N MET A 38 4.26 -11.41 -9.42
CA MET A 38 4.59 -11.64 -8.00
C MET A 38 5.94 -11.05 -7.56
N GLY A 39 6.46 -10.06 -8.27
CA GLY A 39 7.67 -9.33 -7.88
C GLY A 39 7.56 -8.63 -6.53
N GLY A 40 6.34 -8.42 -6.03
CA GLY A 40 6.08 -7.94 -4.67
C GLY A 40 6.72 -8.78 -3.57
N LEU A 41 6.98 -10.07 -3.81
CA LEU A 41 7.73 -10.91 -2.87
C LEU A 41 9.14 -10.38 -2.61
N LEU A 42 9.81 -9.85 -3.65
CA LEU A 42 11.11 -9.21 -3.51
C LEU A 42 11.05 -7.98 -2.59
N ILE A 43 10.01 -7.16 -2.77
CA ILE A 43 9.81 -5.96 -1.96
C ILE A 43 9.59 -6.34 -0.50
N ILE A 44 8.63 -7.25 -0.24
CA ILE A 44 8.28 -7.69 1.12
C ILE A 44 9.48 -8.33 1.82
N ALA A 45 10.24 -9.18 1.12
CA ALA A 45 11.44 -9.80 1.67
C ALA A 45 12.49 -8.74 2.04
N ALA A 46 12.73 -7.76 1.16
CA ALA A 46 13.69 -6.68 1.42
C ALA A 46 13.27 -5.81 2.61
N ILE A 47 11.99 -5.40 2.69
CA ILE A 47 11.46 -4.65 3.82
C ILE A 47 11.61 -5.47 5.11
N THR A 48 11.19 -6.74 5.08
CA THR A 48 11.21 -7.61 6.26
C THR A 48 12.62 -7.77 6.81
N VAL A 49 13.60 -8.05 5.95
CA VAL A 49 15.00 -8.19 6.36
C VAL A 49 15.55 -6.88 6.91
N SER A 50 15.32 -5.76 6.22
CA SER A 50 15.80 -4.45 6.67
C SER A 50 15.21 -4.05 8.00
N VAL A 51 13.90 -4.22 8.20
CA VAL A 51 13.22 -3.89 9.46
C VAL A 51 13.72 -4.76 10.61
N LEU A 52 13.94 -6.07 10.38
CA LEU A 52 14.48 -6.98 11.41
C LEU A 52 15.91 -6.64 11.83
N LEU A 53 16.71 -6.09 10.92
CA LEU A 53 18.11 -5.76 11.19
C LEU A 53 18.29 -4.38 11.82
N TRP A 54 17.45 -3.42 11.48
CA TRP A 54 17.70 -2.00 11.78
C TRP A 54 16.67 -1.34 12.69
N SER A 55 15.48 -1.94 12.88
CA SER A 55 14.47 -1.37 13.77
C SER A 55 14.58 -1.87 15.20
N ASP A 56 14.13 -1.05 16.12
CA ASP A 56 13.89 -1.46 17.50
C ASP A 56 12.68 -2.42 17.55
N LEU A 57 12.97 -3.70 17.72
CA LEU A 57 11.96 -4.76 17.76
C LEU A 57 11.11 -4.77 19.05
N THR A 58 11.44 -3.93 20.03
CA THR A 58 10.60 -3.72 21.22
C THR A 58 9.46 -2.76 20.96
N ASN A 59 9.54 -2.00 19.87
CA ASN A 59 8.54 -1.01 19.49
C ASN A 59 7.29 -1.68 18.88
N LYS A 60 6.14 -1.46 19.53
CA LYS A 60 4.82 -2.00 19.12
C LYS A 60 4.41 -1.60 17.69
N TYR A 61 4.70 -0.35 17.27
CA TYR A 61 4.30 0.16 15.96
C TYR A 61 5.04 -0.50 14.81
N VAL A 62 6.30 -0.88 15.01
CA VAL A 62 7.08 -1.66 14.03
C VAL A 62 6.36 -2.96 13.71
N TRP A 63 5.83 -3.64 14.73
CA TRP A 63 5.09 -4.89 14.54
C TRP A 63 3.73 -4.67 13.88
N VAL A 64 3.04 -3.56 14.19
CA VAL A 64 1.74 -3.22 13.57
C VAL A 64 1.90 -3.01 12.06
N VAL A 65 2.86 -2.18 11.65
CA VAL A 65 3.07 -1.90 10.22
C VAL A 65 3.61 -3.13 9.49
N ARG A 66 4.47 -3.91 10.16
CA ARG A 66 4.95 -5.18 9.62
C ARG A 66 3.82 -6.19 9.44
N PHE A 67 2.92 -6.31 10.43
CA PHE A 67 1.73 -7.16 10.32
C PHE A 67 0.87 -6.75 9.13
N ALA A 68 0.59 -5.46 8.96
CA ALA A 68 -0.14 -4.95 7.81
C ALA A 68 0.52 -5.36 6.49
N THR A 69 1.83 -5.11 6.36
CA THR A 69 2.62 -5.45 5.17
C THR A 69 2.50 -6.94 4.82
N LEU A 70 2.66 -7.82 5.82
CA LEU A 70 2.61 -9.26 5.62
C LEU A 70 1.19 -9.78 5.40
N ALA A 71 0.20 -9.28 6.12
CA ALA A 71 -1.20 -9.69 5.98
C ALA A 71 -1.75 -9.33 4.60
N PHE A 72 -1.58 -8.08 4.18
CA PHE A 72 -2.02 -7.63 2.86
C PHE A 72 -1.20 -8.28 1.73
N GLY A 73 0.11 -8.47 1.95
CA GLY A 73 0.96 -9.24 1.05
C GLY A 73 0.52 -10.70 0.93
N GLY A 74 0.13 -11.33 2.02
CA GLY A 74 -0.42 -12.69 2.04
C GLY A 74 -1.74 -12.83 1.29
N ILE A 75 -2.64 -11.83 1.45
CA ILE A 75 -3.90 -11.78 0.67
C ILE A 75 -3.59 -11.67 -0.83
N GLY A 76 -2.67 -10.78 -1.20
CA GLY A 76 -2.23 -10.63 -2.59
C GLY A 76 -1.53 -11.88 -3.13
N LEU A 77 -0.70 -12.52 -2.31
CA LEU A 77 -0.03 -13.78 -2.67
C LEU A 77 -1.05 -14.89 -2.96
N TRP A 78 -2.09 -15.00 -2.15
CA TRP A 78 -3.15 -15.98 -2.38
C TRP A 78 -3.90 -15.68 -3.68
N ASP A 79 -4.22 -14.42 -3.93
CA ASP A 79 -4.89 -13.99 -5.17
C ASP A 79 -4.04 -14.31 -6.41
N ASP A 80 -2.78 -13.90 -6.41
CA ASP A 80 -1.84 -14.16 -7.50
C ASP A 80 -1.58 -15.66 -7.70
N TYR A 81 -1.47 -16.44 -6.59
CA TYR A 81 -1.29 -17.88 -6.66
C TYR A 81 -2.48 -18.57 -7.36
N LEU A 82 -3.71 -18.15 -7.03
CA LEU A 82 -4.91 -18.71 -7.69
C LEU A 82 -4.94 -18.37 -9.17
N LYS A 83 -4.56 -17.15 -9.56
CA LYS A 83 -4.51 -16.70 -10.96
C LYS A 83 -3.48 -17.46 -11.77
N VAL A 84 -2.27 -17.60 -11.24
CA VAL A 84 -1.12 -18.13 -11.98
C VAL A 84 -1.03 -19.65 -11.91
N VAL A 85 -1.09 -20.24 -10.72
CA VAL A 85 -0.85 -21.68 -10.52
C VAL A 85 -2.10 -22.50 -10.82
N LYS A 86 -3.27 -22.04 -10.33
CA LYS A 86 -4.54 -22.72 -10.59
C LYS A 86 -5.22 -22.29 -11.87
N ARG A 87 -4.61 -21.35 -12.62
CA ARG A 87 -5.17 -20.80 -13.87
C ARG A 87 -6.62 -20.34 -13.75
N HIS A 88 -6.99 -19.87 -12.55
CA HIS A 88 -8.29 -19.29 -12.30
C HIS A 88 -8.27 -17.84 -12.75
N SER A 89 -8.90 -17.51 -13.87
CA SER A 89 -8.88 -16.17 -14.48
C SER A 89 -9.35 -15.03 -13.56
N THR A 90 -10.11 -15.36 -12.50
CA THR A 90 -10.66 -14.37 -11.57
C THR A 90 -9.91 -14.25 -10.24
N GLY A 91 -8.96 -15.15 -9.94
CA GLY A 91 -8.28 -15.17 -8.63
C GLY A 91 -9.26 -15.40 -7.45
N LEU A 92 -9.04 -14.70 -6.34
CA LEU A 92 -9.96 -14.61 -5.22
C LEU A 92 -11.23 -13.85 -5.63
N ARG A 93 -12.38 -14.30 -5.13
CA ARG A 93 -13.61 -13.53 -5.31
C ARG A 93 -13.49 -12.17 -4.64
N ALA A 94 -13.97 -11.12 -5.29
CA ALA A 94 -13.85 -9.75 -4.78
C ALA A 94 -14.36 -9.60 -3.33
N ARG A 95 -15.44 -10.31 -2.97
CA ARG A 95 -15.99 -10.30 -1.60
C ARG A 95 -15.05 -10.93 -0.58
N GLU A 96 -14.39 -12.04 -0.94
CA GLU A 96 -13.44 -12.74 -0.06
C GLU A 96 -12.19 -11.89 0.16
N LYS A 97 -11.63 -11.34 -0.94
CA LYS A 97 -10.47 -10.44 -0.90
C LYS A 97 -10.75 -9.22 -0.01
N PHE A 98 -11.90 -8.57 -0.23
CA PHE A 98 -12.30 -7.40 0.54
C PHE A 98 -12.59 -7.74 2.02
N GLY A 99 -13.23 -8.88 2.28
CA GLY A 99 -13.49 -9.36 3.63
C GLY A 99 -12.21 -9.62 4.43
N LEU A 100 -11.19 -10.25 3.82
CA LEU A 100 -9.90 -10.49 4.46
C LEU A 100 -9.15 -9.18 4.74
N GLN A 101 -9.20 -8.22 3.82
CA GLN A 101 -8.61 -6.89 4.01
C GLN A 101 -9.27 -6.14 5.16
N ILE A 102 -10.62 -6.15 5.24
CA ILE A 102 -11.36 -5.56 6.36
C ILE A 102 -10.98 -6.25 7.67
N ALA A 103 -10.95 -7.56 7.72
CA ALA A 103 -10.60 -8.31 8.93
C ALA A 103 -9.20 -7.94 9.44
N ALA A 104 -8.20 -7.93 8.55
CA ALA A 104 -6.83 -7.52 8.90
C ALA A 104 -6.77 -6.07 9.41
N SER A 105 -7.49 -5.15 8.75
CA SER A 105 -7.53 -3.74 9.15
C SER A 105 -8.25 -3.52 10.47
N LEU A 106 -9.32 -4.26 10.74
CA LEU A 106 -10.01 -4.20 12.03
C LEU A 106 -9.12 -4.70 13.17
N VAL A 107 -8.34 -5.76 12.96
CA VAL A 107 -7.35 -6.22 13.94
C VAL A 107 -6.36 -5.11 14.27
N ILE A 108 -5.87 -4.40 13.26
CA ILE A 108 -4.96 -3.26 13.44
C ILE A 108 -5.65 -2.12 14.21
N GLY A 109 -6.86 -1.75 13.79
CA GLY A 109 -7.63 -0.67 14.43
C GLY A 109 -7.96 -0.98 15.90
N VAL A 110 -8.38 -2.21 16.21
CA VAL A 110 -8.64 -2.68 17.56
C VAL A 110 -7.36 -2.66 18.40
N PHE A 111 -6.24 -3.15 17.84
CA PHE A 111 -4.97 -3.13 18.56
C PHE A 111 -4.54 -1.69 18.88
N LEU A 112 -4.60 -0.78 17.93
CA LEU A 112 -4.23 0.62 18.14
C LEU A 112 -5.16 1.32 19.14
N PHE A 113 -6.44 1.02 19.13
CA PHE A 113 -7.39 1.64 20.03
C PHE A 113 -7.27 1.15 21.47
N PHE A 114 -7.17 -0.16 21.69
CA PHE A 114 -7.22 -0.75 23.02
C PHE A 114 -5.86 -1.05 23.65
N PHE A 115 -4.87 -1.37 22.83
CA PHE A 115 -3.60 -1.94 23.30
C PHE A 115 -2.39 -1.04 23.04
N SER A 116 -2.55 0.07 22.30
CA SER A 116 -1.45 1.00 22.09
C SER A 116 -1.04 1.75 23.36
N GLY A 117 -1.96 1.95 24.28
CA GLY A 117 -1.73 2.75 25.47
C GLY A 117 -1.60 4.25 25.18
N ASP A 118 -1.97 4.71 23.99
CA ASP A 118 -1.86 6.10 23.61
C ASP A 118 -3.14 6.85 23.92
N ALA A 119 -3.04 7.94 24.65
CA ALA A 119 -4.17 8.83 24.93
C ALA A 119 -4.80 9.43 23.67
N THR A 120 -4.06 9.39 22.56
CA THR A 120 -4.44 9.94 21.25
C THR A 120 -4.95 8.88 20.27
N ALA A 121 -5.21 7.67 20.75
CA ALA A 121 -5.56 6.52 19.91
C ALA A 121 -6.77 6.76 18.98
N ALA A 122 -7.75 7.53 19.45
CA ALA A 122 -8.99 7.85 18.73
C ALA A 122 -8.96 9.19 17.96
N HIS A 123 -7.83 9.89 18.00
CA HIS A 123 -7.72 11.21 17.39
C HIS A 123 -7.55 11.13 15.87
N LEU A 124 -8.28 12.00 15.17
CA LEU A 124 -8.09 12.30 13.76
C LEU A 124 -7.61 13.75 13.64
N THR A 125 -6.45 13.96 13.03
CA THR A 125 -5.90 15.30 12.82
C THR A 125 -6.31 15.84 11.45
N VAL A 126 -6.72 17.13 11.42
CA VAL A 126 -7.08 17.79 10.17
C VAL A 126 -5.87 18.60 9.65
N PRO A 127 -5.39 18.33 8.43
CA PRO A 127 -4.27 19.05 7.83
C PRO A 127 -4.53 20.55 7.81
N PHE A 128 -3.47 21.34 8.03
CA PHE A 128 -3.50 22.81 8.04
C PHE A 128 -4.27 23.43 9.19
N MET A 129 -5.03 22.68 10.00
CA MET A 129 -5.75 23.13 11.19
C MET A 129 -5.07 22.60 12.46
N LYS A 130 -3.94 23.18 12.85
CA LYS A 130 -3.01 22.67 13.90
C LYS A 130 -3.63 22.34 15.25
N ARG A 131 -4.78 22.93 15.60
CA ARG A 131 -5.46 22.74 16.88
C ARG A 131 -6.81 22.01 16.74
N PHE A 132 -7.17 21.65 15.51
CA PHE A 132 -8.45 20.99 15.27
C PHE A 132 -8.22 19.46 15.23
N ILE A 133 -8.51 18.86 16.36
CA ILE A 133 -8.41 17.41 16.57
C ILE A 133 -9.82 16.90 16.78
N ILE A 134 -10.22 15.89 16.02
CA ILE A 134 -11.51 15.23 16.15
C ILE A 134 -11.30 13.94 16.93
N ASP A 135 -11.93 13.82 18.10
CA ASP A 135 -11.96 12.54 18.81
C ASP A 135 -13.13 11.71 18.26
N LEU A 136 -12.80 10.63 17.57
CA LEU A 136 -13.76 9.72 16.98
C LEU A 136 -14.23 8.63 17.93
N GLY A 137 -13.61 8.51 19.10
CA GLY A 137 -13.90 7.41 20.01
C GLY A 137 -13.86 6.05 19.29
N TRP A 138 -14.87 5.21 19.49
CA TRP A 138 -14.99 3.88 18.87
C TRP A 138 -15.08 3.91 17.35
N PHE A 139 -15.56 5.01 16.75
CA PHE A 139 -15.60 5.18 15.29
C PHE A 139 -14.23 5.23 14.66
N TYR A 140 -13.18 5.42 15.46
CA TYR A 140 -11.81 5.37 14.94
C TYR A 140 -11.47 3.99 14.35
N ILE A 141 -11.96 2.88 14.92
CA ILE A 141 -11.68 1.53 14.44
C ILE A 141 -12.16 1.33 12.99
N PRO A 142 -13.44 1.54 12.66
CA PRO A 142 -13.89 1.43 11.28
C PRO A 142 -13.27 2.53 10.37
N CYS A 143 -12.98 3.71 10.88
CA CYS A 143 -12.28 4.76 10.12
C CYS A 143 -10.88 4.28 9.70
N ALA A 144 -10.10 3.74 10.63
CA ALA A 144 -8.79 3.17 10.35
C ALA A 144 -8.88 2.04 9.30
N ALA A 145 -9.89 1.17 9.41
CA ALA A 145 -10.10 0.11 8.44
C ALA A 145 -10.39 0.66 7.04
N VAL A 146 -11.20 1.71 6.92
CA VAL A 146 -11.47 2.38 5.63
C VAL A 146 -10.20 2.97 5.03
N VAL A 147 -9.36 3.62 5.83
CA VAL A 147 -8.10 4.21 5.37
C VAL A 147 -7.13 3.12 4.86
N ILE A 148 -6.93 2.06 5.65
CA ILE A 148 -5.99 0.98 5.31
C ILE A 148 -6.46 0.21 4.06
N VAL A 149 -7.73 -0.21 4.03
CA VAL A 149 -8.31 -0.92 2.88
C VAL A 149 -8.35 -0.03 1.64
N GLY A 150 -8.74 1.23 1.82
CA GLY A 150 -8.79 2.23 0.75
C GLY A 150 -7.41 2.45 0.12
N SER A 151 -6.39 2.68 0.95
CA SER A 151 -5.00 2.83 0.50
C SER A 151 -4.49 1.59 -0.22
N SER A 152 -4.75 0.39 0.34
CA SER A 152 -4.33 -0.88 -0.26
C SER A 152 -4.91 -1.06 -1.67
N ASN A 153 -6.22 -0.84 -1.82
CA ASN A 153 -6.87 -1.00 -3.11
C ASN A 153 -6.53 0.14 -4.09
N ALA A 154 -6.28 1.36 -3.61
CA ALA A 154 -5.88 2.48 -4.46
C ALA A 154 -4.51 2.23 -5.10
N VAL A 155 -3.52 1.72 -4.32
CA VAL A 155 -2.21 1.32 -4.87
C VAL A 155 -2.38 0.16 -5.86
N ASN A 156 -3.21 -0.83 -5.55
CA ASN A 156 -3.47 -1.96 -6.44
C ASN A 156 -4.12 -1.52 -7.77
N LEU A 157 -5.07 -0.58 -7.75
CA LEU A 157 -5.67 -0.03 -8.96
C LEU A 157 -4.67 0.77 -9.81
N THR A 158 -3.63 1.35 -9.19
CA THR A 158 -2.62 2.14 -9.88
C THR A 158 -1.52 1.27 -10.51
N ASP A 159 -1.40 0.00 -10.10
CA ASP A 159 -0.39 -0.95 -10.61
C ASP A 159 -0.77 -1.50 -12.00
N GLY A 160 -1.01 -0.60 -12.95
CA GLY A 160 -1.40 -0.94 -14.34
C GLY A 160 -0.32 -0.65 -15.39
N LEU A 161 0.69 0.17 -15.06
CA LEU A 161 1.78 0.54 -15.95
C LEU A 161 3.14 0.26 -15.30
N ASP A 162 4.13 -0.09 -16.16
CA ASP A 162 5.50 -0.35 -15.74
C ASP A 162 6.07 0.83 -14.95
N GLY A 163 6.50 0.57 -13.71
CA GLY A 163 7.11 1.54 -12.82
C GLY A 163 6.17 2.54 -12.15
N LEU A 164 4.91 2.65 -12.57
CA LEU A 164 3.99 3.68 -12.06
C LEU A 164 3.74 3.52 -10.56
N ALA A 165 3.21 2.38 -10.13
CA ALA A 165 2.90 2.16 -8.72
C ALA A 165 4.16 2.20 -7.85
N ALA A 166 5.25 1.55 -8.27
CA ALA A 166 6.51 1.54 -7.54
C ALA A 166 7.10 2.96 -7.38
N GLY A 167 7.10 3.76 -8.45
CA GLY A 167 7.58 5.15 -8.43
C GLY A 167 6.75 6.05 -7.50
N LEU A 168 5.43 5.92 -7.54
CA LEU A 168 4.54 6.68 -6.67
C LEU A 168 4.70 6.27 -5.19
N VAL A 169 4.90 4.97 -4.91
CA VAL A 169 5.20 4.50 -3.55
C VAL A 169 6.49 5.10 -3.03
N VAL A 170 7.54 5.23 -3.84
CA VAL A 170 8.80 5.89 -3.46
C VAL A 170 8.54 7.32 -2.99
N ILE A 171 7.74 8.09 -3.75
CA ILE A 171 7.39 9.48 -3.40
C ILE A 171 6.57 9.51 -2.09
N ALA A 172 5.53 8.68 -1.99
CA ALA A 172 4.68 8.60 -0.81
C ALA A 172 5.47 8.14 0.44
N ALA A 173 6.35 7.14 0.30
CA ALA A 173 7.20 6.65 1.39
C ALA A 173 8.17 7.73 1.88
N THR A 174 8.75 8.53 0.96
CA THR A 174 9.62 9.65 1.32
C THR A 174 8.86 10.69 2.14
N ALA A 175 7.67 11.10 1.68
CA ALA A 175 6.84 12.04 2.41
C ALA A 175 6.44 11.50 3.80
N ASN A 176 6.03 10.21 3.86
CA ASN A 176 5.71 9.58 5.14
C ASN A 176 6.92 9.47 6.07
N ALA A 177 8.13 9.21 5.56
CA ALA A 177 9.35 9.18 6.37
C ALA A 177 9.57 10.50 7.11
N ILE A 178 9.40 11.62 6.40
CA ILE A 178 9.51 12.97 6.98
C ILE A 178 8.42 13.19 8.04
N ILE A 179 7.17 12.89 7.72
CA ILE A 179 6.03 13.08 8.62
C ILE A 179 6.20 12.27 9.90
N VAL A 180 6.56 11.00 9.76
CA VAL A 180 6.79 10.05 10.86
C VAL A 180 7.92 10.55 11.77
N TYR A 181 9.03 10.99 11.17
CA TYR A 181 10.17 11.53 11.92
C TYR A 181 9.78 12.77 12.71
N LEU A 182 9.08 13.72 12.08
CA LEU A 182 8.63 14.96 12.72
C LEU A 182 7.64 14.69 13.86
N GLY A 183 6.63 13.84 13.64
CA GLY A 183 5.63 13.48 14.64
C GLY A 183 6.17 12.62 15.79
N GLY A 184 7.23 11.84 15.52
CA GLY A 184 7.91 11.01 16.53
C GLY A 184 8.95 11.76 17.36
N ASN A 185 9.33 12.98 16.99
CA ASN A 185 10.28 13.80 17.73
C ASN A 185 9.54 14.86 18.56
N ARG A 186 9.66 14.79 19.89
CA ARG A 186 8.93 15.67 20.80
C ARG A 186 9.25 17.15 20.58
N ILE A 187 10.51 17.50 20.45
CA ILE A 187 10.94 18.91 20.30
C ILE A 187 10.39 19.49 18.99
N ILE A 188 10.52 18.72 17.91
CA ILE A 188 10.10 19.18 16.58
C ILE A 188 8.58 19.23 16.49
N SER A 189 7.86 18.24 17.02
CA SER A 189 6.41 18.21 16.99
C SER A 189 5.79 19.35 17.80
N GLU A 190 6.35 19.67 18.97
CA GLU A 190 5.95 20.83 19.78
C GLU A 190 6.21 22.16 19.03
N TYR A 191 7.38 22.29 18.41
CA TYR A 191 7.73 23.51 17.60
C TYR A 191 6.79 23.70 16.41
N LEU A 192 6.48 22.60 15.68
CA LEU A 192 5.61 22.65 14.52
C LEU A 192 4.12 22.68 14.88
N ASN A 193 3.76 22.51 16.16
CA ASN A 193 2.38 22.35 16.63
C ASN A 193 1.65 21.19 15.91
N ILE A 194 2.33 20.06 15.73
CA ILE A 194 1.75 18.81 15.26
C ILE A 194 1.64 17.82 16.41
N GLN A 195 0.79 16.81 16.25
CA GLN A 195 0.59 15.83 17.30
C GLN A 195 1.85 14.98 17.52
N TYR A 196 2.35 14.97 18.76
CA TYR A 196 3.44 14.08 19.16
C TYR A 196 2.90 12.67 19.43
N ILE A 197 3.53 11.64 18.83
CA ILE A 197 3.17 10.24 19.04
C ILE A 197 4.42 9.51 19.53
N PRO A 198 4.50 9.19 20.81
CA PRO A 198 5.65 8.54 21.42
C PRO A 198 5.97 7.20 20.71
N GLY A 199 7.20 7.02 20.29
CA GLY A 199 7.69 5.80 19.64
C GLY A 199 7.39 5.70 18.14
N SER A 200 6.57 6.58 17.56
CA SER A 200 6.31 6.53 16.11
C SER A 200 7.54 6.87 15.27
N GLY A 201 8.50 7.62 15.81
CA GLY A 201 9.73 7.99 15.11
C GLY A 201 10.54 6.80 14.61
N GLU A 202 10.45 5.65 15.27
CA GLU A 202 11.08 4.41 14.85
C GLU A 202 10.57 3.91 13.48
N LEU A 203 9.34 4.24 13.13
CA LEU A 203 8.77 3.91 11.83
C LEU A 203 9.48 4.62 10.66
N THR A 204 10.35 5.60 10.93
CA THR A 204 11.22 6.20 9.91
C THR A 204 12.14 5.14 9.29
N VAL A 205 12.63 4.19 10.10
CA VAL A 205 13.42 3.04 9.61
C VAL A 205 12.58 2.17 8.66
N PHE A 206 11.33 1.91 9.04
CA PHE A 206 10.40 1.18 8.17
C PHE A 206 10.14 1.94 6.85
N CYS A 207 9.92 3.25 6.90
CA CYS A 207 9.75 4.08 5.71
C CYS A 207 11.00 4.06 4.81
N GLY A 208 12.20 4.09 5.41
CA GLY A 208 13.46 3.94 4.69
C GLY A 208 13.59 2.58 4.02
N ALA A 209 13.19 1.49 4.71
CA ALA A 209 13.15 0.15 4.15
C ALA A 209 12.14 0.04 2.99
N LEU A 210 10.95 0.63 3.15
CA LEU A 210 9.90 0.71 2.13
C LEU A 210 10.39 1.44 0.88
N LEU A 211 11.00 2.61 1.07
CA LEU A 211 11.59 3.43 0.00
C LEU A 211 12.69 2.67 -0.74
N GLY A 212 13.68 2.15 -0.01
CA GLY A 212 14.81 1.43 -0.61
C GLY A 212 14.40 0.14 -1.31
N ALA A 213 13.43 -0.60 -0.75
CA ALA A 213 12.88 -1.80 -1.38
C ALA A 213 12.16 -1.48 -2.69
N SER A 214 11.35 -0.40 -2.68
CA SER A 214 10.60 0.06 -3.86
C SER A 214 11.51 0.63 -4.95
N LEU A 215 12.55 1.40 -4.59
CA LEU A 215 13.57 1.87 -5.53
C LEU A 215 14.34 0.72 -6.18
N GLY A 216 14.77 -0.26 -5.36
CA GLY A 216 15.48 -1.43 -5.89
C GLY A 216 14.58 -2.34 -6.74
N PHE A 217 13.28 -2.36 -6.50
CA PHE A 217 12.31 -3.05 -7.34
C PHE A 217 12.05 -2.27 -8.63
N LEU A 218 11.94 -0.94 -8.56
CA LEU A 218 11.71 -0.06 -9.71
C LEU A 218 12.76 -0.24 -10.80
N TRP A 219 13.98 -0.60 -10.43
CA TRP A 219 15.05 -0.92 -11.39
C TRP A 219 14.64 -2.03 -12.37
N TYR A 220 13.95 -3.05 -11.89
CA TYR A 220 13.48 -4.18 -12.69
C TYR A 220 12.06 -4.01 -13.23
N ASN A 221 11.31 -3.06 -12.67
CA ASN A 221 9.93 -2.80 -13.05
C ASN A 221 9.77 -1.57 -13.96
N SER A 222 10.84 -0.77 -14.17
CA SER A 222 10.82 0.33 -15.15
C SER A 222 10.68 -0.21 -16.58
N HIS A 223 10.07 0.60 -17.44
CA HIS A 223 9.79 0.20 -18.81
C HIS A 223 11.07 -0.06 -19.65
N PRO A 224 11.18 -1.18 -20.36
CA PRO A 224 10.29 -2.35 -20.38
C PRO A 224 10.49 -3.25 -19.13
N ALA A 225 9.41 -3.55 -18.42
CA ALA A 225 9.48 -4.26 -17.15
C ALA A 225 9.97 -5.71 -17.30
N GLU A 226 10.97 -6.10 -16.50
CA GLU A 226 11.45 -7.48 -16.38
C GLU A 226 10.61 -8.33 -15.41
N VAL A 227 9.85 -7.67 -14.53
CA VAL A 227 8.97 -8.29 -13.53
C VAL A 227 7.84 -7.36 -13.15
N PHE A 228 6.63 -7.90 -13.02
CA PHE A 228 5.47 -7.15 -12.49
C PHE A 228 5.34 -7.32 -10.99
N MET A 229 4.84 -6.26 -10.34
CA MET A 229 4.65 -6.23 -8.89
C MET A 229 3.63 -7.28 -8.43
N GLY A 230 2.50 -7.35 -9.10
CA GLY A 230 1.36 -8.20 -8.75
C GLY A 230 0.60 -7.74 -7.52
N ASP A 231 -0.49 -8.43 -7.21
CA ASP A 231 -1.33 -8.12 -6.06
C ASP A 231 -0.59 -8.30 -4.72
N VAL A 232 0.42 -9.19 -4.68
CA VAL A 232 1.33 -9.36 -3.54
C VAL A 232 1.96 -8.04 -3.13
N GLY A 233 2.55 -7.32 -4.09
CA GLY A 233 3.27 -6.08 -3.82
C GLY A 233 2.34 -4.90 -3.63
N SER A 234 1.41 -4.71 -4.56
CA SER A 234 0.55 -3.52 -4.56
C SER A 234 -0.36 -3.43 -3.33
N LEU A 235 -0.98 -4.55 -2.91
CA LEU A 235 -1.80 -4.58 -1.70
C LEU A 235 -0.95 -4.38 -0.44
N SER A 236 0.23 -5.01 -0.39
CA SER A 236 1.16 -4.89 0.73
C SER A 236 1.63 -3.46 0.94
N LEU A 237 2.08 -2.81 -0.14
CA LEU A 237 2.59 -1.44 -0.10
C LEU A 237 1.49 -0.43 0.28
N GLY A 238 0.30 -0.57 -0.31
CA GLY A 238 -0.83 0.28 0.03
C GLY A 238 -1.33 0.06 1.46
N GLY A 239 -1.38 -1.20 1.93
CA GLY A 239 -1.71 -1.53 3.32
C GLY A 239 -0.70 -0.97 4.32
N ALA A 240 0.60 -1.01 3.98
CA ALA A 240 1.66 -0.41 4.78
C ALA A 240 1.52 1.12 4.87
N LEU A 241 1.32 1.82 3.73
CA LEU A 241 1.14 3.27 3.69
C LEU A 241 -0.10 3.71 4.48
N GLY A 242 -1.24 3.01 4.31
CA GLY A 242 -2.45 3.29 5.08
C GLY A 242 -2.25 3.08 6.58
N THR A 243 -1.54 2.02 6.97
CA THR A 243 -1.25 1.75 8.39
C THR A 243 -0.29 2.76 8.99
N LEU A 244 0.73 3.21 8.24
CA LEU A 244 1.60 4.30 8.65
C LEU A 244 0.81 5.57 8.96
N ALA A 245 -0.11 5.95 8.06
CA ALA A 245 -0.96 7.12 8.24
C ALA A 245 -1.86 7.01 9.49
N VAL A 246 -2.45 5.84 9.72
CA VAL A 246 -3.30 5.57 10.90
C VAL A 246 -2.49 5.61 12.20
N VAL A 247 -1.29 5.01 12.23
CA VAL A 247 -0.41 5.05 13.42
C VAL A 247 0.03 6.47 13.73
N THR A 248 0.38 7.25 12.70
CA THR A 248 0.89 8.62 12.87
C THR A 248 -0.20 9.69 12.92
N LYS A 249 -1.48 9.30 12.87
CA LYS A 249 -2.64 10.21 12.88
C LYS A 249 -2.64 11.22 11.73
N HIS A 250 -2.14 10.80 10.58
CA HIS A 250 -2.03 11.60 9.38
C HIS A 250 -2.85 11.03 8.22
N GLU A 251 -4.01 10.45 8.52
CA GLU A 251 -4.91 9.79 7.57
C GLU A 251 -5.34 10.73 6.44
N LEU A 252 -5.67 11.97 6.77
CA LEU A 252 -6.07 12.97 5.78
C LEU A 252 -4.89 13.49 4.95
N ILE A 253 -3.68 13.51 5.52
CA ILE A 253 -2.47 13.88 4.77
C ILE A 253 -2.13 12.81 3.73
N LEU A 254 -2.45 11.54 4.00
CA LEU A 254 -2.29 10.46 3.03
C LEU A 254 -3.03 10.74 1.72
N VAL A 255 -4.17 11.43 1.76
CA VAL A 255 -4.89 11.85 0.56
C VAL A 255 -4.06 12.80 -0.31
N VAL A 256 -3.20 13.61 0.32
CA VAL A 256 -2.30 14.54 -0.40
C VAL A 256 -1.03 13.82 -0.86
N THR A 257 -0.36 13.09 0.04
CA THR A 257 0.89 12.38 -0.27
C THR A 257 0.68 11.20 -1.23
N GLY A 258 -0.50 10.60 -1.21
CA GLY A 258 -0.97 9.56 -2.12
C GLY A 258 -1.95 10.06 -3.18
N GLY A 259 -1.93 11.36 -3.51
CA GLY A 259 -2.95 12.02 -4.33
C GLY A 259 -3.23 11.34 -5.67
N ILE A 260 -2.20 10.81 -6.32
CA ILE A 260 -2.38 10.08 -7.59
C ILE A 260 -3.13 8.76 -7.35
N PHE A 261 -2.79 8.01 -6.29
CA PHE A 261 -3.53 6.79 -5.93
C PHE A 261 -5.01 7.08 -5.67
N VAL A 262 -5.28 8.19 -4.97
CA VAL A 262 -6.65 8.65 -4.68
C VAL A 262 -7.37 9.04 -5.96
N ALA A 263 -6.72 9.78 -6.87
CA ALA A 263 -7.30 10.18 -8.16
C ALA A 263 -7.65 8.96 -9.02
N GLU A 264 -6.76 7.96 -9.09
CA GLU A 264 -7.01 6.71 -9.80
C GLU A 264 -8.22 5.96 -9.21
N ALA A 265 -8.26 5.80 -7.88
CA ALA A 265 -9.37 5.12 -7.21
C ALA A 265 -10.72 5.86 -7.40
N ILE A 266 -10.72 7.19 -7.26
CA ILE A 266 -11.91 8.02 -7.49
C ILE A 266 -12.38 7.90 -8.93
N SER A 267 -11.48 7.90 -9.91
CA SER A 267 -11.82 7.77 -11.31
C SER A 267 -12.61 6.48 -11.61
N VAL A 268 -12.13 5.36 -11.02
CA VAL A 268 -12.81 4.07 -11.14
C VAL A 268 -14.17 4.09 -10.46
N MET A 269 -14.25 4.63 -9.24
CA MET A 269 -15.53 4.73 -8.51
C MET A 269 -16.56 5.57 -9.27
N LEU A 270 -16.15 6.73 -9.78
CA LEU A 270 -17.03 7.60 -10.58
C LEU A 270 -17.49 6.93 -11.89
N GLN A 271 -16.56 6.26 -12.58
CA GLN A 271 -16.88 5.52 -13.80
C GLN A 271 -17.92 4.42 -13.56
N VAL A 272 -17.71 3.60 -12.51
CA VAL A 272 -18.61 2.51 -12.16
C VAL A 272 -19.97 3.05 -11.70
N ALA A 273 -19.99 4.09 -10.87
CA ALA A 273 -21.21 4.72 -10.39
C ALA A 273 -22.05 5.28 -11.57
N SER A 274 -21.41 6.06 -12.45
CA SER A 274 -22.07 6.63 -13.61
C SER A 274 -22.64 5.54 -14.54
N TYR A 275 -21.83 4.52 -14.84
CA TYR A 275 -22.28 3.44 -15.72
C TYR A 275 -23.45 2.67 -15.14
N LYS A 276 -23.45 2.39 -13.83
CA LYS A 276 -24.58 1.71 -13.17
C LYS A 276 -25.84 2.58 -13.09
N MET A 277 -25.70 3.90 -12.92
CA MET A 277 -26.84 4.81 -12.77
C MET A 277 -27.41 5.31 -14.09
N THR A 278 -26.56 5.54 -15.09
CA THR A 278 -26.94 6.22 -16.33
C THR A 278 -26.68 5.41 -17.60
N GLY A 279 -25.97 4.28 -17.51
CA GLY A 279 -25.49 3.51 -18.67
C GLY A 279 -24.40 4.22 -19.49
N LYS A 280 -23.92 5.39 -19.04
CA LYS A 280 -22.92 6.21 -19.76
C LYS A 280 -21.57 6.22 -19.03
N ARG A 281 -20.50 6.24 -19.84
CA ARG A 281 -19.13 6.41 -19.33
C ARG A 281 -18.81 7.89 -19.16
N ILE A 282 -18.19 8.27 -18.02
CA ILE A 282 -17.66 9.63 -17.81
C ILE A 282 -16.29 9.75 -18.47
N PHE A 283 -15.42 8.77 -18.22
CA PHE A 283 -14.08 8.71 -18.80
C PHE A 283 -14.04 7.74 -19.97
N LYS A 284 -13.15 7.96 -20.94
CA LYS A 284 -12.92 7.01 -22.04
C LYS A 284 -12.50 5.65 -21.51
N MET A 285 -11.56 5.66 -20.55
CA MET A 285 -11.13 4.50 -19.78
C MET A 285 -10.95 4.89 -18.30
N ALA A 286 -11.02 3.94 -17.40
CA ALA A 286 -10.69 4.07 -15.98
C ALA A 286 -10.03 2.78 -15.53
N PRO A 287 -8.95 2.86 -14.74
CA PRO A 287 -8.27 4.05 -14.17
C PRO A 287 -7.72 5.05 -15.20
N ILE A 288 -7.42 6.31 -14.78
CA ILE A 288 -7.04 7.41 -15.67
C ILE A 288 -5.73 7.14 -16.44
N HIS A 289 -4.79 6.40 -15.85
CA HIS A 289 -3.51 6.10 -16.49
C HIS A 289 -3.63 5.27 -17.78
N HIS A 290 -4.81 4.74 -18.12
CA HIS A 290 -5.07 4.07 -19.39
C HIS A 290 -5.40 5.05 -20.54
N HIS A 291 -5.50 6.34 -20.26
CA HIS A 291 -5.64 7.38 -21.27
C HIS A 291 -4.31 7.68 -21.95
#